data_7fe6fd9e1b081542136e7c1f93ecbba2
#
_entry.id   7fe6fd9e1b081542136e7c1f93ecbba2
#
_cell.length_a   1.000
_cell.length_b   1.000
_cell.length_c   1.000
_cell.angle_alpha   90.00
_cell.angle_beta   90.00
_cell.angle_gamma   90.00
#
_symmetry.space_group_name_H-M   'P 1'
#
loop_
_entity.id
_entity.type
_entity.pdbx_description
1 polymer ?
#
loop_
_entity_poly.entity_id
_entity_poly.type
_entity_poly.pdbx_seq_one_letter_code
_entity_poly.pdbx_strand_id
1 'polypeptide(L)'
;MAEEGNDSQEKTEDPSQRKLDKAAEDGQVLTSKDMFVFTGLFGGLLMMFALPNLFEPVLGNWSSLLNLERGADLDKLMSQRIEDVIKMILIVGAAVGVPLMVVSILTQAAVAGSLNFAPKAMSFKGSRINPLKGLKRMVSMKALVELGKASLKVVLLFAVAIGVLQTQAPKILQLPFRSLGEAVASAASMFPAVLGGLLIMLAVIALLDYMWQRYTHIKQLKMSKQDQKEEHKQT
;
A
#
# COMPACT_ATOMS: atom_id res chain seq x y z
N MET A 1 35.61 21.99 11.04
CA MET A 1 36.00 21.23 12.25
C MET A 1 35.29 21.80 13.47
N ALA A 2 34.03 21.57 13.67
CA ALA A 2 33.28 21.94 14.89
C ALA A 2 31.84 21.35 14.88
N GLU A 3 31.68 20.05 14.65
CA GLU A 3 30.35 19.37 14.71
C GLU A 3 30.38 17.99 15.42
N GLU A 4 31.52 17.60 16.00
CA GLU A 4 31.65 16.28 16.66
C GLU A 4 31.42 16.31 18.19
N GLY A 5 31.06 17.46 18.79
CA GLY A 5 30.98 17.63 20.24
C GLY A 5 29.63 17.39 20.90
N ASN A 6 28.53 17.18 20.13
CA ASN A 6 27.18 17.26 20.69
C ASN A 6 26.38 15.93 20.71
N ASP A 7 27.01 14.83 20.33
CA ASP A 7 26.30 13.53 20.19
C ASP A 7 26.29 12.68 21.47
N SER A 8 26.88 13.19 22.57
CA SER A 8 26.99 12.47 23.87
C SER A 8 25.88 12.78 24.88
N GLN A 9 24.98 13.72 24.59
CA GLN A 9 23.83 13.96 25.48
C GLN A 9 22.66 13.06 25.07
N GLU A 10 22.15 12.28 26.03
CA GLU A 10 20.97 11.45 25.83
C GLU A 10 19.77 12.30 25.38
N LYS A 11 19.24 11.99 24.23
CA LYS A 11 18.04 12.63 23.65
C LYS A 11 16.79 12.09 24.35
N THR A 12 16.44 12.71 25.46
CA THR A 12 15.36 12.30 26.36
C THR A 12 14.08 13.13 26.18
N GLU A 13 14.21 14.39 25.76
CA GLU A 13 13.09 15.32 25.67
C GLU A 13 12.26 15.12 24.42
N ASP A 14 10.96 15.36 24.52
CA ASP A 14 10.05 15.23 23.38
C ASP A 14 10.33 16.33 22.34
N PRO A 15 10.13 16.03 21.04
CA PRO A 15 10.39 16.99 19.97
C PRO A 15 9.43 18.19 20.06
N SER A 16 9.97 19.40 19.85
CA SER A 16 9.16 20.60 19.71
C SER A 16 8.35 20.59 18.41
N GLN A 17 7.25 21.37 18.37
CA GLN A 17 6.43 21.50 17.15
C GLN A 17 7.27 21.97 15.95
N ARG A 18 8.17 22.94 16.18
CA ARG A 18 9.08 23.47 15.15
C ARG A 18 10.00 22.39 14.57
N LYS A 19 10.49 21.47 15.43
CA LYS A 19 11.32 20.35 14.97
C LYS A 19 10.50 19.32 14.15
N LEU A 20 9.25 19.09 14.54
CA LEU A 20 8.32 18.24 13.78
C LEU A 20 8.05 18.85 12.40
N ASP A 21 7.77 20.15 12.34
CA ASP A 21 7.49 20.86 11.09
C ASP A 21 8.72 20.86 10.16
N LYS A 22 9.91 21.12 10.72
CA LYS A 22 11.16 21.05 9.95
C LYS A 22 11.46 19.64 9.43
N ALA A 23 11.23 18.61 10.26
CA ALA A 23 11.37 17.23 9.82
C ALA A 23 10.41 16.88 8.68
N ALA A 24 9.17 17.40 8.76
CA ALA A 24 8.18 17.24 7.70
C ALA A 24 8.60 17.95 6.40
N GLU A 25 9.13 19.19 6.47
CA GLU A 25 9.69 19.90 5.33
C GLU A 25 10.87 19.17 4.68
N ASP A 26 11.72 18.53 5.48
CA ASP A 26 12.85 17.72 5.00
C ASP A 26 12.41 16.33 4.48
N GLY A 27 11.11 16.03 4.51
CA GLY A 27 10.54 14.77 4.04
C GLY A 27 10.68 13.61 5.02
N GLN A 28 11.01 13.88 6.28
CA GLN A 28 11.06 12.89 7.35
C GLN A 28 9.67 12.76 8.00
N VAL A 29 8.75 12.18 7.25
CA VAL A 29 7.37 11.94 7.70
C VAL A 29 7.18 10.49 8.13
N LEU A 30 6.28 10.28 9.10
CA LEU A 30 5.88 8.95 9.52
C LEU A 30 5.21 8.23 8.34
N THR A 31 5.69 7.02 8.03
CA THR A 31 5.15 6.20 6.96
C THR A 31 5.16 4.73 7.41
N SER A 32 4.06 4.03 7.21
CA SER A 32 3.96 2.60 7.45
C SER A 32 3.59 1.89 6.16
N LYS A 33 4.50 1.06 5.64
CA LYS A 33 4.27 0.30 4.40
C LYS A 33 3.13 -0.70 4.55
N ASP A 34 3.02 -1.31 5.72
CA ASP A 34 1.99 -2.32 6.00
C ASP A 34 0.59 -1.69 6.04
N MET A 35 0.46 -0.44 6.53
CA MET A 35 -0.80 0.31 6.45
C MET A 35 -1.22 0.56 5.00
N PHE A 36 -0.29 0.92 4.11
CA PHE A 36 -0.60 1.08 2.68
C PHE A 36 -1.03 -0.23 2.02
N VAL A 37 -0.35 -1.34 2.34
CA VAL A 37 -0.73 -2.66 1.82
C VAL A 37 -2.12 -3.04 2.31
N PHE A 38 -2.40 -2.89 3.60
CA PHE A 38 -3.70 -3.18 4.19
C PHE A 38 -4.81 -2.32 3.57
N THR A 39 -4.66 -0.99 3.57
CA THR A 39 -5.70 -0.08 3.07
C THR A 39 -5.92 -0.22 1.56
N GLY A 40 -4.85 -0.47 0.79
CA GLY A 40 -4.95 -0.74 -0.64
C GLY A 40 -5.72 -2.02 -0.96
N LEU A 41 -5.41 -3.12 -0.25
CA LEU A 41 -6.14 -4.39 -0.42
C LEU A 41 -7.57 -4.31 0.11
N PHE A 42 -7.80 -3.59 1.22
CA PHE A 42 -9.13 -3.34 1.74
C PHE A 42 -9.97 -2.51 0.75
N GLY A 43 -9.38 -1.45 0.20
CA GLY A 43 -10.00 -0.67 -0.89
C GLY A 43 -10.32 -1.53 -2.11
N GLY A 44 -9.40 -2.39 -2.52
CA GLY A 44 -9.64 -3.36 -3.61
C GLY A 44 -10.78 -4.34 -3.31
N LEU A 45 -10.87 -4.85 -2.08
CA LEU A 45 -11.97 -5.71 -1.67
C LEU A 45 -13.32 -4.96 -1.69
N LEU A 46 -13.37 -3.72 -1.18
CA LEU A 46 -14.58 -2.89 -1.26
C LEU A 46 -15.00 -2.64 -2.70
N MET A 47 -14.04 -2.37 -3.58
CA MET A 47 -14.33 -2.21 -5.01
C MET A 47 -14.88 -3.48 -5.64
N MET A 48 -14.41 -4.65 -5.27
CA MET A 48 -14.94 -5.92 -5.77
C MET A 48 -16.45 -6.07 -5.49
N PHE A 49 -16.95 -5.48 -4.40
CA PHE A 49 -18.38 -5.45 -4.11
C PHE A 49 -19.11 -4.27 -4.77
N ALA A 50 -18.43 -3.17 -5.03
CA ALA A 50 -19.03 -1.96 -5.60
C ALA A 50 -19.09 -1.98 -7.14
N LEU A 51 -18.22 -2.77 -7.79
CA LEU A 51 -18.03 -2.76 -9.24
C LEU A 51 -18.80 -3.82 -10.07
N PRO A 52 -19.68 -4.69 -9.54
CA PRO A 52 -20.41 -5.66 -10.39
C PRO A 52 -21.11 -4.98 -11.56
N ASN A 53 -21.69 -3.81 -11.34
CA ASN A 53 -22.39 -3.02 -12.35
C ASN A 53 -21.48 -2.44 -13.46
N LEU A 54 -20.17 -2.40 -13.25
CA LEU A 54 -19.20 -1.98 -14.27
C LEU A 54 -18.74 -3.15 -15.15
N PHE A 55 -18.90 -4.38 -14.71
CA PHE A 55 -18.51 -5.56 -15.48
C PHE A 55 -19.46 -5.88 -16.63
N GLU A 56 -20.76 -5.61 -16.50
CA GLU A 56 -21.72 -5.85 -17.60
C GLU A 56 -21.39 -5.08 -18.87
N PRO A 57 -21.12 -3.74 -18.83
CA PRO A 57 -20.69 -3.02 -20.03
C PRO A 57 -19.36 -3.53 -20.60
N VAL A 58 -18.42 -3.94 -19.73
CA VAL A 58 -17.13 -4.50 -20.15
C VAL A 58 -17.33 -5.81 -20.90
N LEU A 59 -18.12 -6.72 -20.35
CA LEU A 59 -18.42 -8.02 -20.97
C LEU A 59 -19.23 -7.83 -22.27
N GLY A 60 -20.17 -6.89 -22.31
CA GLY A 60 -20.94 -6.54 -23.49
C GLY A 60 -20.05 -6.04 -24.64
N ASN A 61 -19.13 -5.12 -24.35
CA ASN A 61 -18.14 -4.66 -25.32
C ASN A 61 -17.20 -5.77 -25.76
N TRP A 62 -16.75 -6.63 -24.84
CA TRP A 62 -15.89 -7.76 -25.15
C TRP A 62 -16.57 -8.75 -26.09
N SER A 63 -17.84 -9.10 -25.82
CA SER A 63 -18.63 -9.98 -26.69
C SER A 63 -18.86 -9.36 -28.07
N SER A 64 -19.03 -8.05 -28.16
CA SER A 64 -19.21 -7.35 -29.41
C SER A 64 -17.96 -7.35 -30.31
N LEU A 65 -16.74 -7.45 -29.74
CA LEU A 65 -15.49 -7.58 -30.49
C LEU A 65 -15.40 -8.91 -31.25
N LEU A 66 -16.07 -9.94 -30.74
CA LEU A 66 -16.10 -11.30 -31.37
C LEU A 66 -17.21 -11.46 -32.41
N ASN A 67 -18.17 -10.54 -32.47
CA ASN A 67 -19.27 -10.57 -33.43
C ASN A 67 -18.89 -9.73 -34.66
N LEU A 68 -18.43 -10.41 -35.72
CA LEU A 68 -18.14 -9.81 -37.01
C LEU A 68 -19.38 -9.99 -37.91
N GLU A 69 -20.09 -8.91 -38.21
CA GLU A 69 -21.19 -8.91 -39.15
C GLU A 69 -20.67 -9.10 -40.59
N ARG A 70 -21.23 -10.08 -41.32
CA ARG A 70 -20.91 -10.29 -42.74
C ARG A 70 -21.39 -9.12 -43.59
N GLY A 71 -20.46 -8.45 -44.29
CA GLY A 71 -20.77 -7.36 -45.22
C GLY A 71 -20.53 -5.95 -44.64
N ALA A 72 -20.02 -5.82 -43.44
CA ALA A 72 -19.64 -4.54 -42.87
C ALA A 72 -18.28 -4.03 -43.40
N ASP A 73 -18.13 -2.70 -43.50
CA ASP A 73 -16.86 -2.04 -43.81
C ASP A 73 -15.87 -2.29 -42.67
N LEU A 74 -14.94 -3.21 -42.90
CA LEU A 74 -13.98 -3.67 -41.90
C LEU A 74 -13.14 -2.50 -41.30
N ASP A 75 -12.75 -1.53 -42.11
CA ASP A 75 -11.90 -0.42 -41.66
C ASP A 75 -12.65 0.51 -40.69
N LYS A 76 -13.93 0.79 -40.97
CA LYS A 76 -14.77 1.57 -40.06
C LYS A 76 -15.10 0.83 -38.76
N LEU A 77 -15.42 -0.47 -38.88
CA LEU A 77 -15.67 -1.30 -37.72
C LEU A 77 -14.46 -1.39 -36.83
N MET A 78 -13.28 -1.63 -37.38
CA MET A 78 -12.03 -1.74 -36.60
C MET A 78 -11.69 -0.43 -35.90
N SER A 79 -11.81 0.72 -36.57
CA SER A 79 -11.51 2.01 -35.94
C SER A 79 -12.49 2.36 -34.82
N GLN A 80 -13.80 2.10 -34.99
CA GLN A 80 -14.78 2.30 -33.92
C GLN A 80 -14.54 1.35 -32.74
N ARG A 81 -14.22 0.08 -33.00
CA ARG A 81 -13.93 -0.90 -31.95
C ARG A 81 -12.68 -0.54 -31.14
N ILE A 82 -11.61 -0.07 -31.81
CA ILE A 82 -10.39 0.38 -31.13
C ILE A 82 -10.72 1.58 -30.23
N GLU A 83 -11.52 2.54 -30.71
CA GLU A 83 -11.92 3.70 -29.92
C GLU A 83 -12.74 3.28 -28.68
N ASP A 84 -13.70 2.37 -28.84
CA ASP A 84 -14.53 1.85 -27.73
C ASP A 84 -13.69 1.11 -26.69
N VAL A 85 -12.72 0.29 -27.14
CA VAL A 85 -11.79 -0.41 -26.22
C VAL A 85 -10.92 0.58 -25.46
N ILE A 86 -10.38 1.60 -26.12
CA ILE A 86 -9.58 2.63 -25.46
C ILE A 86 -10.41 3.38 -24.42
N LYS A 87 -11.62 3.83 -24.78
CA LYS A 87 -12.54 4.48 -23.85
C LYS A 87 -12.86 3.60 -22.65
N MET A 88 -13.12 2.32 -22.89
CA MET A 88 -13.41 1.34 -21.84
C MET A 88 -12.21 1.18 -20.88
N ILE A 89 -10.99 1.03 -21.42
CA ILE A 89 -9.77 0.93 -20.61
C ILE A 89 -9.59 2.18 -19.75
N LEU A 90 -9.81 3.36 -20.29
CA LEU A 90 -9.68 4.62 -19.55
C LEU A 90 -10.74 4.73 -18.45
N ILE A 91 -11.99 4.40 -18.74
CA ILE A 91 -13.09 4.45 -17.76
C ILE A 91 -12.86 3.44 -16.64
N VAL A 92 -12.54 2.18 -16.95
CA VAL A 92 -12.27 1.14 -15.95
C VAL A 92 -11.02 1.48 -15.16
N GLY A 93 -9.96 1.94 -15.83
CA GLY A 93 -8.73 2.39 -15.19
C GLY A 93 -8.95 3.55 -14.22
N ALA A 94 -9.77 4.53 -14.61
CA ALA A 94 -10.14 5.64 -13.73
C ALA A 94 -11.04 5.19 -12.58
N ALA A 95 -12.04 4.34 -12.85
CA ALA A 95 -12.97 3.84 -11.84
C ALA A 95 -12.28 3.02 -10.75
N VAL A 96 -11.17 2.35 -11.06
CA VAL A 96 -10.35 1.61 -10.09
C VAL A 96 -9.22 2.49 -9.54
N GLY A 97 -8.52 3.20 -10.40
CA GLY A 97 -7.31 3.95 -10.03
C GLY A 97 -7.60 5.15 -9.15
N VAL A 98 -8.65 5.92 -9.45
CA VAL A 98 -8.96 7.14 -8.68
C VAL A 98 -9.33 6.83 -7.22
N PRO A 99 -10.25 5.88 -6.91
CA PRO A 99 -10.52 5.53 -5.52
C PRO A 99 -9.31 4.96 -4.78
N LEU A 100 -8.48 4.12 -5.41
CA LEU A 100 -7.25 3.61 -4.79
C LEU A 100 -6.24 4.73 -4.52
N MET A 101 -6.13 5.70 -5.40
CA MET A 101 -5.31 6.90 -5.18
C MET A 101 -5.83 7.70 -3.98
N VAL A 102 -7.14 7.91 -3.89
CA VAL A 102 -7.77 8.60 -2.74
C VAL A 102 -7.51 7.84 -1.45
N VAL A 103 -7.70 6.51 -1.43
CA VAL A 103 -7.39 5.66 -0.27
C VAL A 103 -5.93 5.81 0.14
N SER A 104 -4.99 5.82 -0.81
CA SER A 104 -3.55 5.98 -0.52
C SER A 104 -3.24 7.35 0.10
N ILE A 105 -3.83 8.43 -0.43
CA ILE A 105 -3.67 9.79 0.11
C ILE A 105 -4.24 9.88 1.53
N LEU A 106 -5.45 9.36 1.75
CA LEU A 106 -6.09 9.33 3.07
C LEU A 106 -5.28 8.49 4.07
N THR A 107 -4.73 7.36 3.63
CA THR A 107 -3.85 6.53 4.46
C THR A 107 -2.62 7.32 4.90
N GLN A 108 -1.94 8.01 3.98
CA GLN A 108 -0.78 8.83 4.33
C GLN A 108 -1.18 9.95 5.29
N ALA A 109 -2.29 10.64 5.05
CA ALA A 109 -2.79 11.68 5.94
C ALA A 109 -3.07 11.15 7.35
N ALA A 110 -3.70 9.98 7.46
CA ALA A 110 -4.02 9.34 8.73
C ALA A 110 -2.77 8.87 9.48
N VAL A 111 -1.78 8.32 8.77
CA VAL A 111 -0.53 7.81 9.36
C VAL A 111 0.39 8.96 9.78
N ALA A 112 0.60 9.96 8.92
CA ALA A 112 1.51 11.08 9.17
C ALA A 112 0.88 12.20 10.01
N GLY A 113 -0.44 12.23 10.14
CA GLY A 113 -1.19 13.30 10.81
C GLY A 113 -1.37 14.56 9.95
N SER A 114 -0.75 14.63 8.79
CA SER A 114 -0.83 15.77 7.86
C SER A 114 -0.44 15.36 6.44
N LEU A 115 -0.95 16.10 5.45
CA LEU A 115 -0.50 15.99 4.06
C LEU A 115 0.64 16.99 3.86
N ASN A 116 1.88 16.52 3.95
CA ASN A 116 3.06 17.34 3.75
C ASN A 116 3.66 17.10 2.37
N PHE A 117 3.73 18.15 1.58
CA PHE A 117 4.46 18.15 0.33
C PHE A 117 5.88 18.67 0.59
N ALA A 118 6.88 17.78 0.51
CA ALA A 118 8.27 18.09 0.80
C ALA A 118 9.13 18.09 -0.48
N PRO A 119 9.14 19.18 -1.28
CA PRO A 119 9.91 19.25 -2.50
C PRO A 119 11.42 19.14 -2.26
N LYS A 120 11.91 19.55 -1.09
CA LYS A 120 13.30 19.38 -0.67
C LYS A 120 13.75 17.91 -0.60
N ALA A 121 12.83 16.98 -0.32
CA ALA A 121 13.12 15.55 -0.30
C ALA A 121 13.45 14.99 -1.71
N MET A 122 12.95 15.62 -2.76
CA MET A 122 13.20 15.26 -4.16
C MET A 122 14.53 15.80 -4.69
N SER A 123 15.23 16.65 -3.94
CA SER A 123 16.51 17.21 -4.36
C SER A 123 17.57 16.11 -4.53
N PHE A 124 18.36 16.24 -5.58
CA PHE A 124 19.47 15.34 -5.88
C PHE A 124 20.56 15.49 -4.81
N LYS A 125 20.83 14.40 -4.07
CA LYS A 125 21.92 14.34 -3.07
C LYS A 125 22.88 13.23 -3.49
N GLY A 126 24.07 13.56 -3.97
CA GLY A 126 25.08 12.60 -4.43
C GLY A 126 25.47 11.55 -3.38
N SER A 127 25.32 11.87 -2.09
CA SER A 127 25.56 10.94 -0.98
C SER A 127 24.59 9.74 -0.96
N ARG A 128 23.44 9.82 -1.66
CA ARG A 128 22.46 8.73 -1.78
C ARG A 128 22.85 7.66 -2.79
N ILE A 129 23.80 7.95 -3.68
CA ILE A 129 24.21 7.07 -4.80
C ILE A 129 25.46 6.24 -4.44
N ASN A 130 25.98 6.34 -3.22
CA ASN A 130 27.17 5.58 -2.84
C ASN A 130 26.84 4.09 -2.64
N PRO A 131 27.31 3.17 -3.53
CA PRO A 131 26.97 1.75 -3.49
C PRO A 131 27.54 1.04 -2.25
N LEU A 132 28.70 1.47 -1.75
CA LEU A 132 29.34 0.86 -0.58
C LEU A 132 28.53 1.12 0.70
N LYS A 133 27.92 2.33 0.84
CA LYS A 133 27.00 2.61 1.93
C LYS A 133 25.71 1.79 1.83
N GLY A 134 25.26 1.55 0.60
CA GLY A 134 24.10 0.68 0.33
C GLY A 134 24.34 -0.76 0.80
N LEU A 135 25.46 -1.37 0.41
CA LEU A 135 25.86 -2.73 0.81
C LEU A 135 26.01 -2.86 2.34
N LYS A 136 26.69 -1.91 2.99
CA LYS A 136 26.82 -1.91 4.47
C LYS A 136 25.47 -1.82 5.18
N ARG A 137 24.51 -1.09 4.60
CA ARG A 137 23.15 -0.98 5.15
C ARG A 137 22.39 -2.29 5.00
N MET A 138 22.59 -3.05 3.91
CA MET A 138 21.93 -4.35 3.69
C MET A 138 22.39 -5.43 4.67
N VAL A 139 23.61 -5.36 5.18
CA VAL A 139 24.19 -6.32 6.15
C VAL A 139 24.15 -5.78 7.59
N SER A 140 23.37 -4.73 7.84
CA SER A 140 23.26 -4.14 9.17
C SER A 140 22.34 -4.93 10.10
N MET A 141 22.53 -4.80 11.44
CA MET A 141 21.62 -5.37 12.43
C MET A 141 20.17 -4.92 12.24
N LYS A 142 19.95 -3.68 11.74
CA LYS A 142 18.62 -3.20 11.38
C LYS A 142 18.00 -4.05 10.26
N ALA A 143 18.78 -4.38 9.22
CA ALA A 143 18.31 -5.21 8.11
C ALA A 143 17.94 -6.63 8.56
N LEU A 144 18.71 -7.23 9.48
CA LEU A 144 18.39 -8.53 10.07
C LEU A 144 17.08 -8.52 10.87
N VAL A 145 16.85 -7.46 11.66
CA VAL A 145 15.59 -7.29 12.39
C VAL A 145 14.41 -7.10 11.43
N GLU A 146 14.58 -6.33 10.36
CA GLU A 146 13.56 -6.16 9.32
C GLU A 146 13.27 -7.47 8.58
N LEU A 147 14.32 -8.25 8.28
CA LEU A 147 14.17 -9.59 7.69
C LEU A 147 13.39 -10.54 8.62
N GLY A 148 13.71 -10.55 9.92
CA GLY A 148 12.99 -11.35 10.90
C GLY A 148 11.49 -10.97 10.96
N LYS A 149 11.18 -9.68 10.99
CA LYS A 149 9.79 -9.19 10.94
C LYS A 149 9.09 -9.60 9.65
N ALA A 150 9.77 -9.47 8.49
CA ALA A 150 9.20 -9.85 7.20
C ALA A 150 8.92 -11.36 7.16
N SER A 151 9.85 -12.19 7.62
CA SER A 151 9.68 -13.64 7.69
C SER A 151 8.51 -14.03 8.61
N LEU A 152 8.39 -13.39 9.77
CA LEU A 152 7.26 -13.63 10.68
C LEU A 152 5.91 -13.28 10.03
N LYS A 153 5.82 -12.15 9.32
CA LYS A 153 4.61 -11.75 8.57
C LYS A 153 4.22 -12.80 7.53
N VAL A 154 5.20 -13.29 6.78
CA VAL A 154 4.98 -14.32 5.76
C VAL A 154 4.43 -15.60 6.42
N VAL A 155 5.04 -16.06 7.51
CA VAL A 155 4.57 -17.26 8.24
C VAL A 155 3.14 -17.07 8.75
N LEU A 156 2.83 -15.90 9.34
CA LEU A 156 1.49 -15.61 9.85
C LEU A 156 0.45 -15.58 8.73
N LEU A 157 0.76 -14.94 7.59
CA LEU A 157 -0.14 -14.89 6.44
C LEU A 157 -0.37 -16.28 5.84
N PHE A 158 0.67 -17.11 5.73
CA PHE A 158 0.52 -18.50 5.29
C PHE A 158 -0.33 -19.31 6.24
N ALA A 159 -0.13 -19.19 7.56
CA ALA A 159 -0.94 -19.88 8.55
C ALA A 159 -2.43 -19.52 8.42
N VAL A 160 -2.74 -18.22 8.25
CA VAL A 160 -4.12 -17.77 8.03
C VAL A 160 -4.66 -18.26 6.69
N ALA A 161 -3.87 -18.20 5.61
CA ALA A 161 -4.27 -18.70 4.29
C ALA A 161 -4.63 -20.19 4.34
N ILE A 162 -3.79 -21.00 4.97
CA ILE A 162 -4.03 -22.44 5.17
C ILE A 162 -5.31 -22.65 5.99
N GLY A 163 -5.48 -21.93 7.10
CA GLY A 163 -6.67 -22.03 7.94
C GLY A 163 -7.96 -21.69 7.17
N VAL A 164 -7.95 -20.60 6.40
CA VAL A 164 -9.11 -20.22 5.56
C VAL A 164 -9.36 -21.25 4.45
N LEU A 165 -8.32 -21.74 3.78
CA LEU A 165 -8.46 -22.77 2.77
C LEU A 165 -9.04 -24.07 3.35
N GLN A 166 -8.64 -24.48 4.55
CA GLN A 166 -9.22 -25.64 5.23
C GLN A 166 -10.72 -25.48 5.48
N THR A 167 -11.18 -24.27 5.84
CA THR A 167 -12.62 -24.00 6.02
C THR A 167 -13.40 -24.02 4.69
N GLN A 168 -12.75 -23.71 3.56
CA GLN A 168 -13.35 -23.76 2.23
C GLN A 168 -13.18 -25.13 1.54
N ALA A 169 -12.33 -26.01 2.05
CA ALA A 169 -12.04 -27.32 1.44
C ALA A 169 -13.31 -28.14 1.13
N PRO A 170 -14.33 -28.24 2.02
CA PRO A 170 -15.55 -29.00 1.70
C PRO A 170 -16.30 -28.46 0.49
N LYS A 171 -16.30 -27.13 0.28
CA LYS A 171 -16.94 -26.48 -0.87
C LYS A 171 -16.14 -26.75 -2.14
N ILE A 172 -14.81 -26.69 -2.07
CA ILE A 172 -13.91 -26.97 -3.20
C ILE A 172 -14.11 -28.40 -3.69
N LEU A 173 -14.18 -29.37 -2.78
CA LEU A 173 -14.39 -30.78 -3.12
C LEU A 173 -15.76 -31.06 -3.77
N GLN A 174 -16.75 -30.18 -3.58
CA GLN A 174 -18.06 -30.31 -4.19
C GLN A 174 -18.16 -29.67 -5.59
N LEU A 175 -17.19 -28.83 -6.00
CA LEU A 175 -17.23 -28.14 -7.30
C LEU A 175 -17.37 -29.08 -8.50
N PRO A 176 -16.68 -30.23 -8.58
CA PRO A 176 -16.79 -31.15 -9.72
C PRO A 176 -18.18 -31.78 -9.89
N PHE A 177 -19.00 -31.79 -8.83
CA PHE A 177 -20.33 -32.40 -8.82
C PHE A 177 -21.47 -31.40 -9.13
N ARG A 178 -21.13 -30.14 -9.41
CA ARG A 178 -22.08 -29.05 -9.73
C ARG A 178 -22.10 -28.77 -11.23
N SER A 179 -23.16 -28.11 -11.68
CA SER A 179 -23.18 -27.51 -13.01
C SER A 179 -22.09 -26.47 -13.17
N LEU A 180 -21.58 -26.23 -14.38
CA LEU A 180 -20.51 -25.27 -14.63
C LEU A 180 -20.83 -23.89 -14.05
N GLY A 181 -22.05 -23.37 -14.23
CA GLY A 181 -22.48 -22.08 -13.71
C GLY A 181 -22.46 -22.02 -12.18
N GLU A 182 -22.99 -23.07 -11.52
CA GLU A 182 -22.97 -23.15 -10.05
C GLU A 182 -21.56 -23.32 -9.49
N ALA A 183 -20.69 -24.07 -10.18
CA ALA A 183 -19.30 -24.25 -9.80
C ALA A 183 -18.54 -22.92 -9.87
N VAL A 184 -18.70 -22.15 -10.94
CA VAL A 184 -18.10 -20.82 -11.10
C VAL A 184 -18.62 -19.85 -10.03
N ALA A 185 -19.94 -19.77 -9.82
CA ALA A 185 -20.52 -18.92 -8.79
C ALA A 185 -20.03 -19.30 -7.39
N SER A 186 -19.95 -20.60 -7.10
CA SER A 186 -19.43 -21.12 -5.82
C SER A 186 -17.95 -20.76 -5.62
N ALA A 187 -17.12 -20.94 -6.65
CA ALA A 187 -15.71 -20.56 -6.62
C ALA A 187 -15.54 -19.04 -6.42
N ALA A 188 -16.32 -18.23 -7.15
CA ALA A 188 -16.31 -16.78 -7.00
C ALA A 188 -16.66 -16.33 -5.57
N SER A 189 -17.63 -17.00 -4.91
CA SER A 189 -18.03 -16.69 -3.54
C SER A 189 -16.96 -17.01 -2.48
N MET A 190 -15.95 -17.82 -2.81
CA MET A 190 -14.83 -18.13 -1.90
C MET A 190 -13.80 -16.99 -1.82
N PHE A 191 -13.65 -16.21 -2.88
CA PHE A 191 -12.68 -15.11 -2.96
C PHE A 191 -12.82 -14.09 -1.81
N PRO A 192 -14.02 -13.54 -1.53
CA PRO A 192 -14.20 -12.61 -0.42
C PRO A 192 -13.83 -13.22 0.94
N ALA A 193 -14.11 -14.50 1.15
CA ALA A 193 -13.79 -15.18 2.41
C ALA A 193 -12.27 -15.30 2.61
N VAL A 194 -11.54 -15.70 1.56
CA VAL A 194 -10.08 -15.81 1.58
C VAL A 194 -9.44 -14.42 1.78
N LEU A 195 -9.85 -13.44 0.97
CA LEU A 195 -9.34 -12.07 1.07
C LEU A 195 -9.68 -11.44 2.42
N GLY A 196 -10.89 -11.65 2.92
CA GLY A 196 -11.32 -11.16 4.23
C GLY A 196 -10.47 -11.72 5.39
N GLY A 197 -10.21 -13.02 5.39
CA GLY A 197 -9.33 -13.65 6.37
C GLY A 197 -7.91 -13.09 6.35
N LEU A 198 -7.34 -12.93 5.16
CA LEU A 198 -6.01 -12.33 4.98
C LEU A 198 -6.00 -10.85 5.40
N LEU A 199 -7.06 -10.10 5.09
CA LEU A 199 -7.17 -8.68 5.46
C LEU A 199 -7.24 -8.48 6.97
N ILE A 200 -7.94 -9.34 7.71
CA ILE A 200 -7.97 -9.28 9.18
C ILE A 200 -6.54 -9.41 9.73
N MET A 201 -5.78 -10.38 9.23
CA MET A 201 -4.39 -10.56 9.67
C MET A 201 -3.50 -9.39 9.25
N LEU A 202 -3.66 -8.88 8.02
CA LEU A 202 -2.95 -7.70 7.55
C LEU A 202 -3.28 -6.46 8.38
N ALA A 203 -4.53 -6.29 8.83
CA ALA A 203 -4.91 -5.20 9.73
C ALA A 203 -4.13 -5.24 11.04
N VAL A 204 -4.01 -6.43 11.64
CA VAL A 204 -3.21 -6.62 12.88
C VAL A 204 -1.74 -6.30 12.63
N ILE A 205 -1.17 -6.83 11.56
CA ILE A 205 0.24 -6.57 11.18
C ILE A 205 0.46 -5.07 10.94
N ALA A 206 -0.43 -4.42 10.19
CA ALA A 206 -0.36 -3.01 9.87
C ALA A 206 -0.45 -2.11 11.11
N LEU A 207 -1.34 -2.46 12.05
CA LEU A 207 -1.48 -1.74 13.31
C LEU A 207 -0.20 -1.85 14.16
N LEU A 208 0.36 -3.05 14.29
CA LEU A 208 1.61 -3.28 15.03
C LEU A 208 2.80 -2.56 14.35
N ASP A 209 2.88 -2.60 13.01
CA ASP A 209 3.90 -1.86 12.27
C ASP A 209 3.75 -0.35 12.46
N TYR A 210 2.53 0.19 12.38
CA TYR A 210 2.27 1.60 12.63
C TYR A 210 2.72 2.04 14.03
N MET A 211 2.38 1.28 15.08
CA MET A 211 2.79 1.59 16.45
C MET A 211 4.32 1.59 16.58
N TRP A 212 5.00 0.61 15.96
CA TRP A 212 6.45 0.54 15.95
C TRP A 212 7.09 1.69 15.19
N GLN A 213 6.58 2.02 14.00
CA GLN A 213 7.09 3.12 13.18
C GLN A 213 6.90 4.46 13.90
N ARG A 214 5.74 4.67 14.51
CA ARG A 214 5.46 5.87 15.32
C ARG A 214 6.43 6.01 16.49
N TYR A 215 6.63 4.93 17.24
CA TYR A 215 7.59 4.93 18.36
C TYR A 215 9.01 5.26 17.87
N THR A 216 9.45 4.62 16.81
CA THR A 216 10.80 4.82 16.24
C THR A 216 10.96 6.23 15.67
N HIS A 217 9.93 6.75 14.99
CA HIS A 217 9.92 8.10 14.43
C HIS A 217 10.05 9.16 15.54
N ILE A 218 9.24 9.09 16.60
CA ILE A 218 9.33 10.00 17.73
C ILE A 218 10.71 9.88 18.39
N LYS A 219 11.21 8.66 18.60
CA LYS A 219 12.53 8.44 19.19
C LYS A 219 13.67 9.09 18.39
N GLN A 220 13.58 9.08 17.05
CA GLN A 220 14.57 9.72 16.17
C GLN A 220 14.52 11.25 16.23
N LEU A 221 13.35 11.82 16.54
CA LEU A 221 13.14 13.27 16.63
C LEU A 221 13.35 13.83 18.02
N LYS A 222 13.55 12.98 19.05
CA LYS A 222 13.83 13.45 20.43
C LYS A 222 15.01 14.41 20.48
N MET A 223 14.93 15.34 21.42
CA MET A 223 15.89 16.44 21.61
C MET A 223 16.73 16.21 22.85
N SER A 224 17.95 16.79 22.88
CA SER A 224 18.70 16.98 24.11
C SER A 224 18.13 18.18 24.89
N LYS A 225 18.36 18.23 26.18
CA LYS A 225 18.00 19.40 27.02
C LYS A 225 18.64 20.68 26.53
N GLN A 226 19.79 20.55 25.88
CA GLN A 226 20.54 21.71 25.36
C GLN A 226 19.88 22.23 24.07
N ASP A 227 19.50 21.32 23.17
CA ASP A 227 18.77 21.69 21.94
C ASP A 227 17.49 22.45 22.26
N GLN A 228 16.75 21.99 23.29
CA GLN A 228 15.50 22.64 23.71
C GLN A 228 15.74 24.05 24.27
N LYS A 229 16.81 24.23 25.07
CA LYS A 229 17.19 25.57 25.59
C LYS A 229 17.63 26.52 24.48
N GLU A 230 18.34 26.01 23.47
CA GLU A 230 18.79 26.83 22.34
C GLU A 230 17.60 27.24 21.45
N GLU A 231 16.63 26.36 21.27
CA GLU A 231 15.40 26.67 20.51
C GLU A 231 14.56 27.74 21.22
N HIS A 232 14.41 27.65 22.56
CA HIS A 232 13.74 28.68 23.35
C HIS A 232 14.45 30.06 23.36
N LYS A 233 15.77 30.12 23.08
CA LYS A 233 16.49 31.39 22.94
C LYS A 233 16.33 32.01 21.54
N GLN A 234 15.91 31.22 20.54
CA GLN A 234 15.75 31.68 19.17
C GLN A 234 14.29 32.08 18.86
N THR A 235 13.38 31.85 19.80
CA THR A 235 11.98 32.28 19.77
C THR A 235 11.78 33.51 20.63
#